data_b313a2613ae8353b896f63c82d237f25
#
_entry.id   b313a2613ae8353b896f63c82d237f25
#
_cell.length_a   1.000
_cell.length_b   1.000
_cell.length_c   1.000
_cell.angle_alpha   90.00
_cell.angle_beta   90.00
_cell.angle_gamma   90.00
#
_symmetry.space_group_name_H-M   'P 1'
#
loop_
_entity.id
_entity.type
_entity.pdbx_description
1 polymer ?
#
loop_
_entity_poly.entity_id
_entity_poly.type
_entity_poly.pdbx_seq_one_letter_code
_entity_poly.pdbx_strand_id
1 'polypeptide(L)'
;SSFTVAGPFALTQQQIGDDEHVTCLDLATGRNLWNHAAPQTRLLLERAENGGAAMGGDGPRATPTIHGGRVYAMGSTGVVNCLDLETGALVWSRHLLRDLGAETQKWGMANSPLVLPEESLVVFAGPDRSGPTLVACDLASGETRWIHEGGGASYSSPRLLTLAGARQIVSVNFADVCGLDPATGATLWRHPWPGTFPKVGQPIALTGNRLLVTASYGAGSLLLKIARSEDGGFAVTPLWKSTQMKTKFSSAAVVGEHAYGLDEGRLACIDLATGKRVWKKEKFGFGQHLLFGSWL
;
A
#
# COMPACT_ATOMS: atom_id res chain seq x y z
N SER A 1 2.79 7.28 -9.06
CA SER A 1 2.37 5.92 -9.35
C SER A 1 3.53 5.12 -9.95
N SER A 2 3.56 3.82 -9.70
CA SER A 2 4.42 2.87 -10.42
C SER A 2 3.68 2.27 -11.62
N PHE A 3 4.39 1.43 -12.38
CA PHE A 3 3.77 0.64 -13.43
C PHE A 3 3.31 -0.72 -12.89
N THR A 4 2.18 -1.21 -13.42
CA THR A 4 1.79 -2.60 -13.34
C THR A 4 1.76 -3.19 -14.75
N VAL A 5 2.17 -4.46 -14.90
CA VAL A 5 2.35 -5.09 -16.22
C VAL A 5 1.54 -6.38 -16.29
N ALA A 6 0.81 -6.58 -17.39
CA ALA A 6 0.12 -7.83 -17.70
C ALA A 6 0.13 -8.08 -19.22
N GLY A 7 0.78 -9.16 -19.64
CA GLY A 7 0.96 -9.44 -21.07
C GLY A 7 1.63 -8.28 -21.79
N PRO A 8 1.01 -7.74 -22.86
CA PRO A 8 1.56 -6.62 -23.62
C PRO A 8 1.26 -5.23 -23.01
N PHE A 9 0.54 -5.17 -21.89
CA PHE A 9 0.07 -3.94 -21.29
C PHE A 9 0.94 -3.46 -20.14
N ALA A 10 1.28 -2.16 -20.13
CA ALA A 10 1.91 -1.47 -19.01
C ALA A 10 1.01 -0.31 -18.57
N LEU A 11 0.54 -0.34 -17.33
CA LEU A 11 -0.42 0.62 -16.80
C LEU A 11 0.18 1.46 -15.68
N THR A 12 -0.17 2.74 -15.67
CA THR A 12 0.17 3.67 -14.59
C THR A 12 -0.97 4.67 -14.38
N GLN A 13 -0.86 5.47 -13.34
CA GLN A 13 -1.72 6.63 -13.12
C GLN A 13 -0.90 7.92 -13.21
N GLN A 14 -1.48 8.96 -13.77
CA GLN A 14 -0.86 10.27 -13.89
C GLN A 14 -1.91 11.38 -13.80
N GLN A 15 -1.48 12.59 -13.50
CA GLN A 15 -2.32 13.77 -13.56
C GLN A 15 -2.04 14.52 -14.86
N ILE A 16 -3.09 14.82 -15.62
CA ILE A 16 -3.04 15.60 -16.86
C ILE A 16 -4.04 16.74 -16.71
N GLY A 17 -3.55 17.96 -16.58
CA GLY A 17 -4.42 19.11 -16.28
C GLY A 17 -5.10 18.97 -14.93
N ASP A 18 -6.43 19.02 -14.92
CA ASP A 18 -7.26 18.92 -13.71
C ASP A 18 -7.82 17.52 -13.47
N ASP A 19 -7.39 16.53 -14.27
CA ASP A 19 -7.89 15.18 -14.21
C ASP A 19 -6.79 14.17 -13.85
N GLU A 20 -7.11 13.16 -13.07
CA GLU A 20 -6.30 11.97 -12.91
C GLU A 20 -6.66 10.95 -13.99
N HIS A 21 -5.63 10.36 -14.59
CA HIS A 21 -5.79 9.41 -15.68
C HIS A 21 -5.21 8.06 -15.29
N VAL A 22 -5.90 6.98 -15.69
CA VAL A 22 -5.30 5.66 -15.83
C VAL A 22 -4.85 5.54 -17.28
N THR A 23 -3.55 5.31 -17.48
CA THR A 23 -2.93 5.25 -18.80
C THR A 23 -2.43 3.83 -19.06
N CYS A 24 -2.79 3.27 -20.21
CA CYS A 24 -2.29 2.00 -20.70
C CYS A 24 -1.35 2.22 -21.88
N LEU A 25 -0.17 1.65 -21.78
CA LEU A 25 0.86 1.67 -22.80
C LEU A 25 1.09 0.26 -23.34
N ASP A 26 1.45 0.16 -24.60
CA ASP A 26 2.06 -1.03 -25.15
C ASP A 26 3.45 -1.23 -24.52
N LEU A 27 3.67 -2.35 -23.87
CA LEU A 27 4.88 -2.63 -23.10
C LEU A 27 6.16 -2.62 -23.96
N ALA A 28 6.05 -3.07 -25.21
CA ALA A 28 7.21 -3.21 -26.11
C ALA A 28 7.61 -1.87 -26.74
N THR A 29 6.64 -1.02 -27.06
CA THR A 29 6.86 0.21 -27.82
C THR A 29 6.72 1.49 -27.02
N GLY A 30 6.08 1.44 -25.84
CA GLY A 30 5.72 2.60 -25.05
C GLY A 30 4.57 3.44 -25.65
N ARG A 31 3.95 2.98 -26.76
CA ARG A 31 2.82 3.66 -27.39
C ARG A 31 1.59 3.66 -26.48
N ASN A 32 0.94 4.80 -26.37
CA ASN A 32 -0.32 4.91 -25.66
C ASN A 32 -1.40 4.11 -26.40
N LEU A 33 -2.04 3.17 -25.69
CA LEU A 33 -3.15 2.37 -26.20
C LEU A 33 -4.49 3.01 -25.86
N TRP A 34 -4.64 3.44 -24.61
CA TRP A 34 -5.82 4.17 -24.14
C TRP A 34 -5.52 4.98 -22.87
N ASN A 35 -6.35 5.99 -22.64
CA ASN A 35 -6.41 6.79 -21.42
C ASN A 35 -7.85 6.82 -20.90
N HIS A 36 -8.02 6.58 -19.62
CA HIS A 36 -9.28 6.81 -18.91
C HIS A 36 -9.11 8.00 -17.97
N ALA A 37 -9.85 9.07 -18.18
CA ALA A 37 -9.86 10.26 -17.33
C ALA A 37 -10.90 10.13 -16.23
N ALA A 38 -10.53 10.45 -14.99
CA ALA A 38 -11.45 10.74 -13.89
C ALA A 38 -11.57 12.26 -13.76
N PRO A 39 -12.66 12.89 -14.19
CA PRO A 39 -12.74 14.34 -14.26
C PRO A 39 -12.77 15.01 -12.88
N GLN A 40 -12.16 16.19 -12.78
CA GLN A 40 -12.10 17.02 -11.57
C GLN A 40 -11.52 16.32 -10.34
N THR A 41 -10.52 15.47 -10.54
CA THR A 41 -9.87 14.71 -9.48
C THR A 41 -8.50 15.25 -9.09
N ARG A 42 -8.17 16.46 -9.52
CA ARG A 42 -6.89 17.09 -9.20
C ARG A 42 -6.69 17.26 -7.71
N LEU A 43 -5.69 16.59 -7.17
CA LEU A 43 -5.18 16.88 -5.83
C LEU A 43 -4.06 17.92 -5.94
N LEU A 44 -4.32 19.11 -5.40
CA LEU A 44 -3.31 20.14 -5.21
C LEU A 44 -2.81 20.05 -3.77
N LEU A 45 -1.54 19.74 -3.61
CA LEU A 45 -0.90 19.82 -2.31
C LEU A 45 -0.51 21.27 -2.02
N GLU A 46 -0.77 21.71 -0.80
CA GLU A 46 -0.29 23.00 -0.32
C GLU A 46 1.23 23.09 -0.50
N ARG A 47 1.67 24.12 -1.19
CA ARG A 47 3.10 24.44 -1.28
C ARG A 47 3.58 24.96 0.07
N ALA A 48 4.79 24.58 0.46
CA ALA A 48 5.42 25.18 1.62
C ALA A 48 5.52 26.72 1.44
N GLU A 49 5.47 27.48 2.53
CA GLU A 49 5.52 28.95 2.52
C GLU A 49 6.71 29.52 1.73
N ASN A 50 7.80 28.76 1.59
CA ASN A 50 8.98 29.10 0.79
C ASN A 50 8.84 28.74 -0.71
N GLY A 51 7.65 28.36 -1.19
CA GLY A 51 7.38 28.00 -2.58
C GLY A 51 7.88 26.61 -3.01
N GLY A 52 8.45 25.83 -2.11
CA GLY A 52 8.88 24.46 -2.39
C GLY A 52 7.70 23.56 -2.67
N ALA A 53 7.83 22.66 -3.67
CA ALA A 53 6.85 21.61 -3.90
C ALA A 53 6.73 20.68 -2.68
N ALA A 54 5.51 20.28 -2.34
CA ALA A 54 5.32 19.26 -1.31
C ALA A 54 6.08 17.99 -1.70
N MET A 55 6.70 17.34 -0.72
CA MET A 55 7.39 16.06 -0.97
C MET A 55 6.41 15.03 -1.53
N GLY A 56 6.75 14.48 -2.69
CA GLY A 56 5.92 13.53 -3.42
C GLY A 56 5.16 14.13 -4.60
N GLY A 57 5.12 15.45 -4.76
CA GLY A 57 4.44 16.14 -5.87
C GLY A 57 2.91 16.02 -5.84
N ASP A 58 2.26 16.59 -6.83
CA ASP A 58 0.83 16.48 -7.07
C ASP A 58 0.48 15.14 -7.77
N GLY A 59 -0.82 14.78 -7.82
CA GLY A 59 -1.36 13.67 -8.58
C GLY A 59 -1.36 12.31 -7.88
N PRO A 60 -1.76 11.26 -8.60
CA PRO A 60 -2.00 9.94 -8.04
C PRO A 60 -0.72 9.21 -7.65
N ARG A 61 -0.76 8.51 -6.52
CA ARG A 61 0.36 7.74 -5.97
C ARG A 61 0.15 6.24 -6.01
N ALA A 62 -1.12 5.81 -5.98
CA ALA A 62 -1.47 4.41 -6.05
C ALA A 62 -1.09 3.79 -7.39
N THR A 63 -0.72 2.53 -7.40
CA THR A 63 -0.48 1.76 -8.62
C THR A 63 -1.74 0.96 -8.95
N PRO A 64 -2.23 0.98 -10.20
CA PRO A 64 -3.37 0.16 -10.60
C PRO A 64 -3.09 -1.33 -10.41
N THR A 65 -4.12 -2.10 -10.08
CA THR A 65 -4.05 -3.55 -9.97
C THR A 65 -4.84 -4.20 -11.09
N ILE A 66 -4.25 -5.20 -11.76
CA ILE A 66 -4.86 -5.93 -12.87
C ILE A 66 -5.30 -7.31 -12.40
N HIS A 67 -6.53 -7.70 -12.71
CA HIS A 67 -7.03 -9.05 -12.49
C HIS A 67 -8.19 -9.36 -13.43
N GLY A 68 -8.23 -10.58 -14.02
CA GLY A 68 -9.37 -11.09 -14.78
C GLY A 68 -9.83 -10.20 -15.96
N GLY A 69 -8.86 -9.57 -16.68
CA GLY A 69 -9.19 -8.63 -17.77
C GLY A 69 -9.73 -7.28 -17.28
N ARG A 70 -9.59 -6.97 -15.98
CA ARG A 70 -10.02 -5.70 -15.37
C ARG A 70 -8.84 -4.97 -14.74
N VAL A 71 -8.96 -3.65 -14.67
CA VAL A 71 -8.03 -2.74 -14.02
C VAL A 71 -8.76 -2.05 -12.87
N TYR A 72 -8.23 -2.17 -11.67
CA TYR A 72 -8.73 -1.49 -10.47
C TYR A 72 -7.77 -0.38 -10.11
N ALA A 73 -8.25 0.84 -10.08
CA ALA A 73 -7.44 2.02 -9.81
C ALA A 73 -8.08 2.89 -8.72
N MET A 74 -7.24 3.49 -7.86
CA MET A 74 -7.68 4.48 -6.88
C MET A 74 -6.91 5.78 -7.09
N GLY A 75 -7.64 6.85 -7.35
CA GLY A 75 -7.12 8.20 -7.47
C GLY A 75 -6.82 8.83 -6.11
N SER A 76 -6.05 9.90 -6.10
CA SER A 76 -5.63 10.60 -4.88
C SER A 76 -6.79 11.23 -4.11
N THR A 77 -7.90 11.53 -4.78
CA THR A 77 -9.11 12.09 -4.18
C THR A 77 -10.12 11.03 -3.72
N GLY A 78 -9.78 9.74 -3.83
CA GLY A 78 -10.63 8.63 -3.41
C GLY A 78 -11.65 8.18 -4.45
N VAL A 79 -11.52 8.63 -5.69
CA VAL A 79 -12.26 8.04 -6.81
C VAL A 79 -11.63 6.70 -7.16
N VAL A 80 -12.43 5.65 -7.19
CA VAL A 80 -12.03 4.31 -7.59
C VAL A 80 -12.74 3.91 -8.88
N ASN A 81 -11.99 3.32 -9.80
CA ASN A 81 -12.48 2.90 -11.10
C ASN A 81 -12.14 1.43 -11.33
N CYS A 82 -13.09 0.70 -11.89
CA CYS A 82 -12.87 -0.58 -12.54
C CYS A 82 -13.01 -0.37 -14.04
N LEU A 83 -11.96 -0.70 -14.78
CA LEU A 83 -11.90 -0.50 -16.23
C LEU A 83 -11.69 -1.85 -16.92
N ASP A 84 -12.11 -1.94 -18.16
CA ASP A 84 -11.72 -3.02 -19.04
C ASP A 84 -10.24 -2.88 -19.43
N LEU A 85 -9.46 -3.94 -19.34
CA LEU A 85 -8.02 -3.91 -19.57
C LEU A 85 -7.64 -3.59 -21.00
N GLU A 86 -8.40 -4.11 -21.97
CA GLU A 86 -8.05 -3.98 -23.40
C GLU A 86 -8.45 -2.61 -23.97
N THR A 87 -9.59 -2.09 -23.50
CA THR A 87 -10.22 -0.91 -24.10
C THR A 87 -10.16 0.34 -23.23
N GLY A 88 -9.91 0.22 -21.91
CA GLY A 88 -10.02 1.31 -20.95
C GLY A 88 -11.46 1.74 -20.66
N ALA A 89 -12.44 1.01 -21.16
CA ALA A 89 -13.86 1.33 -20.95
C ALA A 89 -14.22 1.18 -19.46
N LEU A 90 -15.01 2.14 -18.96
CA LEU A 90 -15.47 2.12 -17.58
C LEU A 90 -16.47 0.98 -17.35
N VAL A 91 -16.20 0.15 -16.35
CA VAL A 91 -17.11 -0.92 -15.90
C VAL A 91 -17.94 -0.41 -14.74
N TRP A 92 -17.28 0.12 -13.70
CA TRP A 92 -17.93 0.83 -12.61
C TRP A 92 -16.97 1.87 -11.98
N SER A 93 -17.55 2.88 -11.35
CA SER A 93 -16.82 3.92 -10.61
C SER A 93 -17.53 4.24 -9.31
N ARG A 94 -16.74 4.56 -8.28
CA ARG A 94 -17.20 4.99 -6.96
C ARG A 94 -16.35 6.14 -6.44
N HIS A 95 -16.92 6.97 -5.61
CA HIS A 95 -16.18 7.97 -4.86
C HIS A 95 -16.18 7.57 -3.37
N LEU A 96 -15.20 6.73 -2.98
CA LEU A 96 -15.19 6.11 -1.65
C LEU A 96 -15.28 7.12 -0.51
N LEU A 97 -14.55 8.24 -0.59
CA LEU A 97 -14.57 9.25 0.47
C LEU A 97 -15.95 9.86 0.65
N ARG A 98 -16.62 10.23 -0.47
CA ARG A 98 -17.99 10.75 -0.43
C ARG A 98 -18.97 9.72 0.12
N ASP A 99 -18.84 8.46 -0.33
CA ASP A 99 -19.73 7.38 0.10
C ASP A 99 -19.57 7.05 1.59
N LEU A 100 -18.40 7.33 2.16
CA LEU A 100 -18.08 7.17 3.58
C LEU A 100 -18.29 8.44 4.40
N GLY A 101 -18.68 9.57 3.79
CA GLY A 101 -18.79 10.86 4.47
C GLY A 101 -17.45 11.38 5.03
N ALA A 102 -16.36 11.08 4.33
CA ALA A 102 -15.01 11.32 4.81
C ALA A 102 -14.22 12.29 3.92
N GLU A 103 -13.19 12.90 4.48
CA GLU A 103 -12.29 13.80 3.77
C GLU A 103 -11.05 13.09 3.24
N THR A 104 -10.39 13.71 2.27
CA THR A 104 -9.14 13.20 1.71
C THR A 104 -8.01 13.26 2.73
N GLN A 105 -7.16 12.24 2.76
CA GLN A 105 -5.91 12.29 3.53
C GLN A 105 -5.04 13.49 3.11
N LYS A 106 -4.27 14.03 4.04
CA LYS A 106 -3.44 15.23 3.84
C LYS A 106 -2.61 15.22 2.54
N TRP A 107 -2.07 14.06 2.16
CA TRP A 107 -1.27 13.89 0.93
C TRP A 107 -1.99 13.05 -0.13
N GLY A 108 -3.33 12.98 -0.08
CA GLY A 108 -4.16 12.18 -0.97
C GLY A 108 -4.14 10.69 -0.64
N MET A 109 -5.06 9.96 -1.27
CA MET A 109 -5.07 8.50 -1.19
C MET A 109 -3.86 7.93 -1.96
N ALA A 110 -3.11 7.01 -1.35
CA ALA A 110 -1.86 6.52 -1.93
C ALA A 110 -1.75 4.99 -1.98
N ASN A 111 -2.73 4.30 -1.45
CA ASN A 111 -2.75 2.84 -1.33
C ASN A 111 -3.19 2.20 -2.64
N SER A 112 -2.44 1.22 -3.10
CA SER A 112 -2.82 0.42 -4.27
C SER A 112 -3.96 -0.55 -3.91
N PRO A 113 -4.93 -0.78 -4.80
CA PRO A 113 -6.01 -1.74 -4.58
C PRO A 113 -5.48 -3.16 -4.39
N LEU A 114 -6.03 -3.90 -3.43
CA LEU A 114 -5.74 -5.32 -3.22
C LEU A 114 -6.90 -6.16 -3.77
N VAL A 115 -6.64 -6.94 -4.81
CA VAL A 115 -7.64 -7.85 -5.37
C VAL A 115 -7.57 -9.20 -4.68
N LEU A 116 -8.73 -9.73 -4.31
CA LEU A 116 -8.96 -10.99 -3.63
C LEU A 116 -9.87 -11.87 -4.51
N PRO A 117 -9.31 -12.64 -5.46
CA PRO A 117 -10.12 -13.36 -6.45
C PRO A 117 -11.03 -14.42 -5.85
N GLU A 118 -10.56 -15.13 -4.84
CA GLU A 118 -11.33 -16.22 -4.20
C GLU A 118 -12.55 -15.69 -3.46
N GLU A 119 -12.46 -14.47 -2.91
CA GLU A 119 -13.56 -13.78 -2.23
C GLU A 119 -14.41 -12.93 -3.18
N SER A 120 -13.98 -12.78 -4.44
CA SER A 120 -14.57 -11.86 -5.44
C SER A 120 -14.58 -10.40 -4.97
N LEU A 121 -13.52 -9.98 -4.26
CA LEU A 121 -13.42 -8.65 -3.65
C LEU A 121 -12.21 -7.86 -4.16
N VAL A 122 -12.34 -6.54 -4.17
CA VAL A 122 -11.24 -5.59 -4.22
C VAL A 122 -11.26 -4.73 -2.97
N VAL A 123 -10.10 -4.62 -2.29
CA VAL A 123 -9.96 -3.91 -1.03
C VAL A 123 -9.18 -2.63 -1.27
N PHE A 124 -9.72 -1.53 -0.78
CA PHE A 124 -9.13 -0.20 -0.80
C PHE A 124 -8.83 0.27 0.63
N ALA A 125 -7.80 1.08 0.79
CA ALA A 125 -7.61 1.75 2.07
C ALA A 125 -8.65 2.84 2.28
N GLY A 126 -8.99 3.05 3.53
CA GLY A 126 -9.92 4.08 3.97
C GLY A 126 -9.29 5.47 4.04
N PRO A 127 -10.08 6.47 4.50
CA PRO A 127 -9.71 7.88 4.39
C PRO A 127 -8.54 8.29 5.29
N ASP A 128 -8.64 8.24 6.58
CA ASP A 128 -7.62 8.74 7.50
C ASP A 128 -7.76 8.10 8.88
N ARG A 129 -7.17 8.76 9.88
CA ARG A 129 -7.07 8.33 11.29
C ARG A 129 -8.39 8.09 11.98
N SER A 130 -9.45 8.80 11.57
CA SER A 130 -10.76 8.81 12.23
C SER A 130 -11.86 8.04 11.51
N GLY A 131 -11.57 7.46 10.36
CA GLY A 131 -12.55 6.74 9.55
C GLY A 131 -12.24 5.24 9.39
N PRO A 132 -12.97 4.59 8.49
CA PRO A 132 -12.70 3.22 8.11
C PRO A 132 -11.25 3.02 7.69
N THR A 133 -10.66 1.91 8.10
CA THR A 133 -9.28 1.56 7.75
C THR A 133 -9.19 0.91 6.37
N LEU A 134 -10.12 0.00 6.08
CA LEU A 134 -10.23 -0.67 4.78
C LEU A 134 -11.69 -0.77 4.36
N VAL A 135 -11.92 -0.75 3.06
CA VAL A 135 -13.23 -0.98 2.43
C VAL A 135 -13.07 -2.06 1.37
N ALA A 136 -13.87 -3.10 1.43
CA ALA A 136 -13.94 -4.11 0.40
C ALA A 136 -15.18 -3.92 -0.46
N CYS A 137 -14.96 -3.95 -1.76
CA CYS A 137 -16.01 -3.85 -2.76
C CYS A 137 -16.06 -5.13 -3.59
N ASP A 138 -17.23 -5.46 -4.08
CA ASP A 138 -17.42 -6.54 -5.06
C ASP A 138 -16.65 -6.24 -6.36
N LEU A 139 -15.93 -7.23 -6.90
CA LEU A 139 -15.13 -7.05 -8.11
C LEU A 139 -15.95 -6.65 -9.34
N ALA A 140 -17.16 -7.19 -9.46
CA ALA A 140 -17.97 -7.00 -10.65
C ALA A 140 -18.82 -5.72 -10.60
N SER A 141 -19.37 -5.39 -9.42
CA SER A 141 -20.33 -4.30 -9.25
C SER A 141 -19.76 -3.05 -8.58
N GLY A 142 -18.68 -3.18 -7.83
CA GLY A 142 -18.16 -2.11 -6.98
C GLY A 142 -18.96 -1.86 -5.70
N GLU A 143 -19.99 -2.65 -5.42
CA GLU A 143 -20.80 -2.53 -4.20
C GLU A 143 -19.99 -2.88 -2.96
N THR A 144 -20.16 -2.11 -1.88
CA THR A 144 -19.47 -2.37 -0.62
C THR A 144 -19.96 -3.68 0.00
N ARG A 145 -19.03 -4.57 0.30
CA ARG A 145 -19.27 -5.87 0.93
C ARG A 145 -19.00 -5.86 2.42
N TRP A 146 -17.90 -5.23 2.81
CA TRP A 146 -17.57 -4.99 4.22
C TRP A 146 -16.69 -3.74 4.38
N ILE A 147 -16.73 -3.19 5.60
CA ILE A 147 -15.90 -2.07 6.04
C ILE A 147 -15.19 -2.51 7.31
N HIS A 148 -13.88 -2.29 7.38
CA HIS A 148 -13.10 -2.50 8.60
C HIS A 148 -12.77 -1.16 9.26
N GLU A 149 -13.03 -1.07 10.56
CA GLU A 149 -12.78 0.11 11.37
C GLU A 149 -11.67 -0.13 12.40
N GLY A 150 -11.04 0.95 12.83
CA GLY A 150 -10.00 0.94 13.87
C GLY A 150 -8.58 0.98 13.32
N GLY A 151 -7.68 1.54 14.12
CA GLY A 151 -6.28 1.75 13.77
C GLY A 151 -6.01 2.97 12.89
N GLY A 152 -7.01 3.46 12.16
CA GLY A 152 -6.93 4.55 11.19
C GLY A 152 -6.07 4.20 9.97
N ALA A 153 -6.54 4.53 8.77
CA ALA A 153 -5.80 4.25 7.55
C ALA A 153 -4.47 5.02 7.52
N SER A 154 -3.45 4.43 6.94
CA SER A 154 -2.17 5.05 6.67
C SER A 154 -1.88 4.99 5.16
N TYR A 155 -0.64 5.20 4.72
CA TYR A 155 -0.26 5.23 3.31
C TYR A 155 0.31 3.90 2.80
N SER A 156 0.32 2.87 3.66
CA SER A 156 0.76 1.51 3.31
C SER A 156 -0.36 0.75 2.61
N SER A 157 -0.10 0.21 1.44
CA SER A 157 -1.05 -0.67 0.76
C SER A 157 -1.24 -1.98 1.53
N PRO A 158 -2.47 -2.47 1.72
CA PRO A 158 -2.73 -3.76 2.35
C PRO A 158 -2.18 -4.89 1.49
N ARG A 159 -1.82 -6.01 2.11
CA ARG A 159 -1.34 -7.20 1.41
C ARG A 159 -2.05 -8.46 1.89
N LEU A 160 -2.35 -9.36 0.95
CA LEU A 160 -2.78 -10.71 1.27
C LEU A 160 -1.53 -11.56 1.56
N LEU A 161 -1.43 -12.07 2.78
CA LEU A 161 -0.30 -12.88 3.24
C LEU A 161 -0.81 -14.17 3.87
N THR A 162 -0.02 -15.25 3.80
CA THR A 162 -0.29 -16.48 4.56
C THR A 162 0.60 -16.48 5.79
N LEU A 163 -0.01 -16.41 6.97
CA LEU A 163 0.66 -16.42 8.28
C LEU A 163 -0.03 -17.44 9.19
N ALA A 164 0.75 -18.24 9.90
CA ALA A 164 0.25 -19.29 10.80
C ALA A 164 -0.80 -20.19 10.13
N GLY A 165 -0.57 -20.53 8.84
CA GLY A 165 -1.44 -21.41 8.06
C GLY A 165 -2.75 -20.80 7.56
N ALA A 166 -2.97 -19.49 7.71
CA ALA A 166 -4.18 -18.83 7.23
C ALA A 166 -3.85 -17.65 6.30
N ARG A 167 -4.66 -17.50 5.25
CA ARG A 167 -4.68 -16.30 4.40
C ARG A 167 -5.27 -15.14 5.20
N GLN A 168 -4.62 -14.00 5.15
CA GLN A 168 -4.99 -12.81 5.94
C GLN A 168 -4.68 -11.56 5.14
N ILE A 169 -5.55 -10.55 5.20
CA ILE A 169 -5.18 -9.20 4.78
C ILE A 169 -4.36 -8.59 5.92
N VAL A 170 -3.13 -8.24 5.65
CA VAL A 170 -2.30 -7.52 6.62
C VAL A 170 -2.28 -6.05 6.26
N SER A 171 -2.71 -5.21 7.20
CA SER A 171 -2.75 -3.75 7.09
C SER A 171 -1.81 -3.11 8.10
N VAL A 172 -1.05 -2.11 7.63
CA VAL A 172 -0.19 -1.26 8.46
C VAL A 172 -0.89 0.08 8.59
N ASN A 173 -1.46 0.31 9.77
CA ASN A 173 -2.32 1.44 10.05
C ASN A 173 -1.58 2.53 10.83
N PHE A 174 -2.27 3.63 11.13
CA PHE A 174 -1.70 4.73 11.91
C PHE A 174 -1.32 4.30 13.32
N ALA A 175 -2.21 3.58 14.01
CA ALA A 175 -2.06 3.18 15.40
C ALA A 175 -1.52 1.75 15.58
N ASP A 176 -1.64 0.90 14.57
CA ASP A 176 -1.37 -0.53 14.70
C ASP A 176 -0.93 -1.21 13.39
N VAL A 177 -0.65 -2.50 13.52
CA VAL A 177 -0.59 -3.49 12.44
C VAL A 177 -1.62 -4.55 12.75
N CYS A 178 -2.45 -4.93 11.80
CA CYS A 178 -3.47 -5.96 12.01
C CYS A 178 -3.53 -6.97 10.87
N GLY A 179 -4.00 -8.17 11.20
CA GLY A 179 -4.41 -9.21 10.26
C GLY A 179 -5.92 -9.33 10.27
N LEU A 180 -6.53 -9.40 9.09
CA LEU A 180 -7.97 -9.47 8.91
C LEU A 180 -8.35 -10.71 8.11
N ASP A 181 -9.53 -11.23 8.39
CA ASP A 181 -10.18 -12.23 7.56
C ASP A 181 -10.52 -11.64 6.19
N PRO A 182 -10.08 -12.25 5.08
CA PRO A 182 -10.30 -11.69 3.75
C PRO A 182 -11.78 -11.61 3.34
N ALA A 183 -12.61 -12.55 3.79
CA ALA A 183 -14.01 -12.63 3.37
C ALA A 183 -14.91 -11.64 4.13
N THR A 184 -14.58 -11.34 5.39
CA THR A 184 -15.46 -10.59 6.28
C THR A 184 -14.88 -9.25 6.75
N GLY A 185 -13.56 -9.05 6.62
CA GLY A 185 -12.87 -7.90 7.20
C GLY A 185 -12.73 -7.95 8.73
N ALA A 186 -13.13 -9.07 9.37
CA ALA A 186 -13.02 -9.22 10.82
C ALA A 186 -11.55 -9.26 11.26
N THR A 187 -11.26 -8.63 12.40
CA THR A 187 -9.91 -8.65 12.98
C THR A 187 -9.56 -10.04 13.49
N LEU A 188 -8.53 -10.65 12.93
CA LEU A 188 -7.93 -11.90 13.41
C LEU A 188 -6.92 -11.65 14.52
N TRP A 189 -6.12 -10.59 14.38
CA TRP A 189 -5.17 -10.14 15.39
C TRP A 189 -4.82 -8.66 15.18
N ARG A 190 -4.31 -8.03 16.23
CA ARG A 190 -3.87 -6.63 16.22
C ARG A 190 -2.65 -6.46 17.12
N HIS A 191 -1.68 -5.68 16.66
CA HIS A 191 -0.51 -5.30 17.46
C HIS A 191 -0.36 -3.77 17.46
N PRO A 192 -0.38 -3.10 18.63
CA PRO A 192 -0.18 -1.66 18.71
C PRO A 192 1.18 -1.24 18.15
N TRP A 193 1.16 -0.30 17.21
CA TRP A 193 2.37 0.33 16.69
C TRP A 193 2.09 1.83 16.45
N PRO A 194 1.92 2.59 17.55
CA PRO A 194 1.56 3.99 17.46
C PRO A 194 2.66 4.82 16.81
N GLY A 195 2.28 5.89 16.15
CA GLY A 195 3.16 6.88 15.53
C GLY A 195 2.41 8.17 15.23
N THR A 196 3.15 9.27 15.13
CA THR A 196 2.56 10.59 14.82
C THR A 196 2.52 10.88 13.33
N PHE A 197 3.26 10.11 12.54
CA PHE A 197 3.42 10.31 11.10
C PHE A 197 2.97 9.08 10.30
N PRO A 198 2.69 9.26 9.00
CA PRO A 198 2.25 8.19 8.13
C PRO A 198 3.27 7.05 8.02
N LYS A 199 2.76 5.84 7.90
CA LYS A 199 3.53 4.65 7.55
C LYS A 199 3.23 4.31 6.09
N VAL A 200 4.28 4.10 5.30
CA VAL A 200 4.18 3.89 3.85
C VAL A 200 4.63 2.47 3.45
N GLY A 201 5.65 1.93 4.12
CA GLY A 201 6.19 0.62 3.82
C GLY A 201 5.16 -0.49 3.96
N GLN A 202 5.09 -1.37 2.97
CA GLN A 202 4.20 -2.53 2.99
C GLN A 202 4.69 -3.60 3.95
N PRO A 203 3.78 -4.41 4.53
CA PRO A 203 4.15 -5.55 5.36
C PRO A 203 4.83 -6.65 4.53
N ILE A 204 5.86 -7.29 5.09
CA ILE A 204 6.66 -8.32 4.42
C ILE A 204 6.59 -9.60 5.26
N ALA A 205 5.97 -10.64 4.68
CA ALA A 205 5.98 -11.97 5.28
C ALA A 205 7.36 -12.62 5.12
N LEU A 206 7.84 -13.23 6.18
CA LEU A 206 9.10 -13.97 6.22
C LEU A 206 8.85 -15.43 6.63
N THR A 207 9.83 -16.28 6.38
CA THR A 207 9.80 -17.67 6.85
C THR A 207 9.54 -17.77 8.34
N GLY A 208 8.89 -18.85 8.76
CA GLY A 208 8.56 -19.07 10.17
C GLY A 208 7.45 -18.15 10.70
N ASN A 209 6.52 -17.70 9.84
CA ASN A 209 5.39 -16.83 10.21
C ASN A 209 5.85 -15.52 10.87
N ARG A 210 6.99 -14.99 10.44
CA ARG A 210 7.48 -13.67 10.84
C ARG A 210 6.93 -12.61 9.89
N LEU A 211 6.69 -11.43 10.43
CA LEU A 211 6.18 -10.27 9.70
C LEU A 211 7.07 -9.07 9.98
N LEU A 212 7.74 -8.56 8.95
CA LEU A 212 8.51 -7.32 9.02
C LEU A 212 7.67 -6.14 8.56
N VAL A 213 7.64 -5.07 9.34
CA VAL A 213 7.10 -3.77 8.96
C VAL A 213 8.12 -2.68 9.24
N THR A 214 8.18 -1.68 8.35
CA THR A 214 9.14 -0.59 8.44
C THR A 214 8.47 0.75 8.17
N ALA A 215 8.88 1.79 8.89
CA ALA A 215 8.38 3.15 8.67
C ALA A 215 9.41 4.19 9.10
N SER A 216 9.27 5.40 8.56
CA SER A 216 10.09 6.56 8.89
C SER A 216 9.59 7.32 10.13
N TYR A 217 10.06 8.55 10.29
CA TYR A 217 9.63 9.51 11.32
C TYR A 217 9.70 8.96 12.76
N GLY A 218 10.75 8.19 13.04
CA GLY A 218 11.00 7.63 14.37
C GLY A 218 10.27 6.32 14.69
N ALA A 219 9.35 5.86 13.85
CA ALA A 219 8.65 4.57 14.05
C ALA A 219 9.61 3.38 13.94
N GLY A 220 10.54 3.41 12.98
CA GLY A 220 11.56 2.38 12.80
C GLY A 220 11.03 1.12 12.12
N SER A 221 11.57 -0.01 12.56
CA SER A 221 11.20 -1.34 12.08
C SER A 221 10.72 -2.21 13.23
N LEU A 222 9.78 -3.08 12.96
CA LEU A 222 9.19 -4.01 13.91
C LEU A 222 9.13 -5.40 13.26
N LEU A 223 9.63 -6.42 13.96
CA LEU A 223 9.46 -7.81 13.58
C LEU A 223 8.50 -8.49 14.54
N LEU A 224 7.42 -9.03 13.98
CA LEU A 224 6.41 -9.78 14.70
C LEU A 224 6.50 -11.27 14.36
N LYS A 225 6.14 -12.12 15.30
CA LYS A 225 5.85 -13.54 15.12
C LYS A 225 4.34 -13.71 15.26
N ILE A 226 3.71 -14.33 14.27
CA ILE A 226 2.29 -14.68 14.28
C ILE A 226 2.19 -16.20 14.49
N ALA A 227 1.39 -16.63 15.45
CA ALA A 227 1.19 -18.05 15.74
C ALA A 227 -0.30 -18.32 15.96
N ARG A 228 -0.70 -19.59 15.85
CA ARG A 228 -2.01 -20.01 16.36
C ARG A 228 -1.98 -20.03 17.87
N SER A 229 -3.03 -19.53 18.50
CA SER A 229 -3.28 -19.66 19.92
C SER A 229 -4.06 -20.96 20.23
N GLU A 230 -4.06 -21.39 21.47
CA GLU A 230 -4.72 -22.63 21.91
C GLU A 230 -6.25 -22.61 21.71
N ASP A 231 -6.85 -21.43 21.76
CA ASP A 231 -8.28 -21.21 21.51
C ASP A 231 -8.65 -21.18 20.02
N GLY A 232 -7.68 -21.45 19.12
CA GLY A 232 -7.86 -21.43 17.67
C GLY A 232 -7.74 -20.05 17.02
N GLY A 233 -7.53 -19.00 17.79
CA GLY A 233 -7.27 -17.65 17.33
C GLY A 233 -5.81 -17.42 16.91
N PHE A 234 -5.32 -16.18 17.06
CA PHE A 234 -3.95 -15.82 16.71
C PHE A 234 -3.26 -15.10 17.87
N ALA A 235 -2.03 -15.50 18.15
CA ALA A 235 -1.11 -14.83 19.07
C ALA A 235 -0.07 -14.03 18.28
N VAL A 236 0.20 -12.80 18.73
CA VAL A 236 1.19 -11.91 18.12
C VAL A 236 2.26 -11.57 19.14
N THR A 237 3.51 -11.92 18.84
CA THR A 237 4.66 -11.65 19.70
C THR A 237 5.65 -10.74 18.99
N PRO A 238 5.97 -9.56 19.52
CA PRO A 238 7.06 -8.77 19.00
C PRO A 238 8.39 -9.45 19.29
N LEU A 239 9.17 -9.76 18.24
CA LEU A 239 10.51 -10.33 18.38
C LEU A 239 11.54 -9.24 18.68
N TRP A 240 11.44 -8.13 17.97
CA TRP A 240 12.21 -6.93 18.24
C TRP A 240 11.57 -5.69 17.62
N LYS A 241 11.93 -4.52 18.15
CA LYS A 241 11.69 -3.19 17.59
C LYS A 241 13.02 -2.48 17.45
N SER A 242 13.27 -1.83 16.32
CA SER A 242 14.56 -1.20 16.00
C SER A 242 14.37 0.12 15.26
N THR A 243 15.20 1.10 15.54
CA THR A 243 15.28 2.36 14.78
C THR A 243 16.44 2.36 13.77
N GLN A 244 17.05 1.20 13.54
CA GLN A 244 18.23 1.06 12.69
C GLN A 244 17.91 1.11 11.20
N MET A 245 16.64 0.91 10.82
CA MET A 245 16.11 1.12 9.47
C MET A 245 14.76 1.83 9.56
N LYS A 246 14.63 2.96 8.87
CA LYS A 246 13.46 3.85 8.85
C LYS A 246 13.13 4.18 7.40
N THR A 247 12.37 3.31 6.74
CA THR A 247 11.97 3.52 5.34
C THR A 247 10.90 4.59 5.23
N LYS A 248 11.06 5.55 4.32
CA LYS A 248 10.16 6.71 4.23
C LYS A 248 9.07 6.54 3.16
N PHE A 249 9.46 6.36 1.91
CA PHE A 249 8.53 6.26 0.77
C PHE A 249 8.66 4.92 0.03
N SER A 250 9.32 3.95 0.62
CA SER A 250 9.57 2.63 0.05
C SER A 250 9.41 1.55 1.09
N SER A 251 9.19 0.34 0.65
CA SER A 251 9.27 -0.87 1.48
C SER A 251 10.71 -1.34 1.58
N ALA A 252 11.05 -2.13 2.60
CA ALA A 252 12.31 -2.85 2.61
C ALA A 252 12.29 -4.00 1.57
N ALA A 253 13.46 -4.43 1.12
CA ALA A 253 13.67 -5.67 0.37
C ALA A 253 14.33 -6.70 1.31
N VAL A 254 14.03 -7.98 1.15
CA VAL A 254 14.58 -9.04 2.00
C VAL A 254 15.28 -10.09 1.16
N VAL A 255 16.52 -10.41 1.56
CA VAL A 255 17.31 -11.49 0.96
C VAL A 255 17.90 -12.33 2.11
N GLY A 256 17.52 -13.59 2.18
CA GLY A 256 17.93 -14.46 3.30
C GLY A 256 17.50 -13.89 4.64
N GLU A 257 18.42 -13.79 5.57
CA GLU A 257 18.18 -13.24 6.92
C GLU A 257 18.56 -11.75 7.03
N HIS A 258 18.54 -11.01 5.92
CA HIS A 258 18.82 -9.57 5.90
C HIS A 258 17.72 -8.77 5.23
N ALA A 259 17.43 -7.58 5.77
CA ALA A 259 16.57 -6.60 5.14
C ALA A 259 17.38 -5.38 4.70
N TYR A 260 17.04 -4.88 3.52
CA TYR A 260 17.69 -3.75 2.86
C TYR A 260 16.66 -2.65 2.61
N GLY A 261 17.03 -1.40 2.84
CA GLY A 261 16.12 -0.28 2.62
C GLY A 261 16.79 1.07 2.78
N LEU A 262 16.08 2.12 2.38
CA LEU A 262 16.56 3.50 2.49
C LEU A 262 16.25 4.05 3.89
N ASP A 263 17.18 3.91 4.83
CA ASP A 263 17.10 4.51 6.16
C ASP A 263 17.37 6.03 6.09
N GLU A 264 16.30 6.82 6.09
CA GLU A 264 16.35 8.29 5.92
C GLU A 264 17.20 8.71 4.70
N GLY A 265 16.99 8.01 3.59
CA GLY A 265 17.66 8.28 2.31
C GLY A 265 19.05 7.68 2.16
N ARG A 266 19.49 6.87 3.11
CA ARG A 266 20.75 6.12 3.05
C ARG A 266 20.46 4.63 2.93
N LEU A 267 21.08 3.94 2.00
CA LEU A 267 20.92 2.50 1.89
C LEU A 267 21.52 1.81 3.13
N ALA A 268 20.74 0.99 3.78
CA ALA A 268 21.10 0.27 4.99
C ALA A 268 20.71 -1.20 4.89
N CYS A 269 21.47 -2.03 5.58
CA CYS A 269 21.19 -3.45 5.80
C CYS A 269 21.03 -3.69 7.30
N ILE A 270 19.98 -4.42 7.66
CA ILE A 270 19.77 -4.92 9.03
C ILE A 270 19.72 -6.45 9.04
N ASP A 271 20.20 -7.03 10.10
CA ASP A 271 20.07 -8.45 10.43
C ASP A 271 18.67 -8.73 10.98
N LEU A 272 17.94 -9.67 10.40
CA LEU A 272 16.56 -9.99 10.78
C LEU A 272 16.43 -10.75 12.11
N ALA A 273 17.49 -11.43 12.56
CA ALA A 273 17.45 -12.12 13.85
C ALA A 273 17.49 -11.12 15.02
N THR A 274 18.21 -10.00 14.85
CA THR A 274 18.50 -9.06 15.93
C THR A 274 17.91 -7.66 15.75
N GLY A 275 17.51 -7.28 14.53
CA GLY A 275 17.11 -5.92 14.17
C GLY A 275 18.27 -4.92 14.19
N LYS A 276 19.51 -5.38 14.31
CA LYS A 276 20.71 -4.53 14.34
C LYS A 276 21.19 -4.23 12.92
N ARG A 277 21.75 -3.02 12.77
CA ARG A 277 22.35 -2.60 11.51
C ARG A 277 23.65 -3.35 11.26
N VAL A 278 23.77 -3.98 10.09
CA VAL A 278 24.99 -4.60 9.59
C VAL A 278 25.88 -3.53 8.95
N TRP A 279 25.28 -2.70 8.08
CA TRP A 279 25.97 -1.56 7.47
C TRP A 279 24.97 -0.48 7.05
N LYS A 280 25.48 0.72 6.80
CA LYS A 280 24.77 1.86 6.21
C LYS A 280 25.72 2.59 5.27
N LYS A 281 25.27 2.82 4.06
CA LYS A 281 26.05 3.42 2.97
C LYS A 281 25.75 4.92 2.83
N GLU A 282 26.17 5.47 1.73
CA GLU A 282 26.02 6.86 1.33
C GLU A 282 24.56 7.27 1.16
N LYS A 283 24.33 8.56 1.05
CA LYS A 283 22.99 9.12 0.90
C LYS A 283 22.59 9.12 -0.58
N PHE A 284 21.53 8.37 -0.90
CA PHE A 284 20.91 8.32 -2.22
C PHE A 284 19.66 9.21 -2.35
N GLY A 285 19.19 9.78 -1.22
CA GLY A 285 17.93 10.51 -1.16
C GLY A 285 16.72 9.60 -0.89
N PHE A 286 15.52 10.19 -0.96
CA PHE A 286 14.27 9.48 -0.71
C PHE A 286 13.70 8.93 -2.02
N GLY A 287 14.31 7.87 -2.53
CA GLY A 287 13.90 7.20 -3.76
C GLY A 287 13.16 5.89 -3.50
N GLN A 288 12.91 5.21 -4.59
CA GLN A 288 12.46 3.82 -4.62
C GLN A 288 13.67 2.91 -4.87
N HIS A 289 13.58 1.67 -4.46
CA HIS A 289 14.55 0.64 -4.80
C HIS A 289 13.82 -0.64 -5.21
N LEU A 290 14.46 -1.42 -6.04
CA LEU A 290 13.94 -2.67 -6.55
C LEU A 290 15.00 -3.75 -6.36
N LEU A 291 14.58 -4.90 -5.86
CA LEU A 291 15.39 -6.10 -5.81
C LEU A 291 15.17 -6.91 -7.10
N PHE A 292 16.21 -7.13 -7.86
CA PHE A 292 16.19 -7.99 -9.05
C PHE A 292 17.26 -9.08 -8.94
N GLY A 293 16.85 -10.30 -8.70
CA GLY A 293 17.78 -11.38 -8.38
C GLY A 293 18.62 -11.06 -7.13
N SER A 294 19.94 -10.92 -7.29
CA SER A 294 20.87 -10.51 -6.24
C SER A 294 21.24 -9.01 -6.27
N TRP A 295 20.63 -8.23 -7.16
CA TRP A 295 20.89 -6.79 -7.34
C TRP A 295 19.83 -5.96 -6.62
N LEU A 296 20.25 -4.89 -5.94
CA LEU A 296 19.40 -3.94 -5.24
C LEU A 296 19.67 -2.53 -5.76
#